data_00ee00480058fca211257964df9778ec
#
_entry.id   00ee00480058fca211257964df9778ec
#
_cell.length_a   1.000
_cell.length_b   1.000
_cell.length_c   1.000
_cell.angle_alpha   90.00
_cell.angle_beta   90.00
_cell.angle_gamma   90.00
#
_symmetry.space_group_name_H-M   'P 1'
#
loop_
_entity.id
_entity.type
_entity.pdbx_description
1 polymer ?
#
loop_
_entity_poly.entity_id
_entity_poly.type
_entity_poly.pdbx_seq_one_letter_code
_entity_poly.pdbx_strand_id
1 'polypeptide(L)'
;MLACLAGAIRRDSSSNTVLIDPDLCINCASCAMACPFGVIRYHQDFAAPPRKVVAVKCDNCLERQDRGLIPACVETCMVGALTFEEPTAAFRRETERVTARLLAAMEASMRPDSAGFELLLKGKRAATVINAPRA
;
A
#
# COMPACT_ATOMS: atom_id res chain seq x y z
N MET A 1 19.89 4.23 7.40
CA MET A 1 21.01 5.19 7.35
C MET A 1 22.18 4.72 8.23
N LEU A 2 21.97 4.27 9.46
CA LEU A 2 23.04 3.82 10.37
C LEU A 2 23.88 2.64 9.83
N ALA A 3 23.35 1.84 8.93
CA ALA A 3 24.06 0.71 8.33
C ALA A 3 25.13 1.12 7.29
N CYS A 4 25.15 2.38 6.85
CA CYS A 4 26.12 2.85 5.87
C CYS A 4 27.32 3.52 6.55
N LEU A 5 28.42 2.79 6.68
CA LEU A 5 29.65 3.29 7.30
C LEU A 5 30.33 4.40 6.47
N ALA A 6 30.16 4.37 5.15
CA ALA A 6 30.71 5.37 4.24
C ALA A 6 29.86 6.67 4.18
N GLY A 7 28.70 6.72 4.87
CA GLY A 7 27.83 7.88 4.83
C GLY A 7 27.11 8.12 3.49
N ALA A 8 27.16 7.16 2.57
CA ALA A 8 26.55 7.28 1.24
C ALA A 8 25.01 7.34 1.27
N ILE A 9 24.38 6.92 2.35
CA ILE A 9 22.91 6.92 2.47
C ILE A 9 22.46 8.15 3.25
N ARG A 10 21.72 9.01 2.57
CA ARG A 10 21.15 10.23 3.14
C ARG A 10 19.63 10.28 2.94
N ARG A 11 18.96 11.07 3.74
CA ARG A 11 17.56 11.41 3.56
C ARG A 11 17.47 12.84 3.05
N ASP A 12 16.76 13.02 1.96
CA ASP A 12 16.44 14.35 1.46
C ASP A 12 15.45 15.02 2.41
N SER A 13 15.70 16.28 2.79
CA SER A 13 14.90 16.99 3.79
C SER A 13 13.57 17.48 3.24
N SER A 14 13.47 17.73 1.94
CA SER A 14 12.26 18.26 1.30
C SER A 14 11.25 17.16 0.99
N SER A 15 11.69 16.11 0.33
CA SER A 15 10.85 14.99 -0.12
C SER A 15 10.79 13.82 0.88
N ASN A 16 11.62 13.86 1.93
CA ASN A 16 11.80 12.75 2.87
C ASN A 16 12.29 11.44 2.23
N THR A 17 12.71 11.49 0.97
CA THR A 17 13.20 10.35 0.20
C THR A 17 14.61 9.96 0.65
N VAL A 18 14.83 8.65 0.81
CA VAL A 18 16.17 8.15 1.11
C VAL A 18 16.94 7.99 -0.21
N LEU A 19 18.12 8.58 -0.31
CA LEU A 19 18.99 8.57 -1.47
C LEU A 19 20.29 7.85 -1.17
N ILE A 20 20.92 7.31 -2.19
CA ILE A 20 22.27 6.72 -2.14
C ILE A 20 23.16 7.55 -3.06
N ASP A 21 24.24 8.08 -2.48
CA ASP A 21 25.26 8.79 -3.21
C ASP A 21 26.24 7.78 -3.82
N PRO A 22 26.34 7.69 -5.15
CA PRO A 22 27.23 6.74 -5.80
C PRO A 22 28.71 7.06 -5.54
N ASP A 23 29.07 8.33 -5.35
CA ASP A 23 30.46 8.74 -5.15
C ASP A 23 31.02 8.29 -3.80
N LEU A 24 30.17 8.30 -2.77
CA LEU A 24 30.53 7.85 -1.44
C LEU A 24 30.35 6.33 -1.24
N CYS A 25 29.67 5.65 -2.15
CA CYS A 25 29.40 4.22 -2.03
C CYS A 25 30.67 3.38 -2.26
N ILE A 26 31.06 2.58 -1.27
CA ILE A 26 32.22 1.67 -1.31
C ILE A 26 31.84 0.21 -1.60
N ASN A 27 30.61 -0.06 -1.98
CA ASN A 27 30.11 -1.40 -2.30
C ASN A 27 30.29 -2.45 -1.18
N CYS A 28 30.16 -2.09 0.07
CA CYS A 28 30.37 -2.99 1.23
C CYS A 28 29.17 -3.91 1.54
N ALA A 29 28.06 -3.79 0.85
CA ALA A 29 26.83 -4.56 1.00
C ALA A 29 26.07 -4.42 2.35
N SER A 30 26.60 -3.72 3.35
CA SER A 30 25.98 -3.60 4.67
C SER A 30 24.54 -3.06 4.62
N CYS A 31 24.25 -2.13 3.72
CA CYS A 31 22.91 -1.58 3.54
C CYS A 31 21.91 -2.62 2.98
N ALA A 32 22.37 -3.50 2.08
CA ALA A 32 21.52 -4.56 1.53
C ALA A 32 21.22 -5.63 2.57
N MET A 33 22.21 -6.01 3.37
CA MET A 33 22.02 -6.97 4.47
C MET A 33 21.11 -6.42 5.58
N ALA A 34 21.19 -5.13 5.85
CA ALA A 34 20.35 -4.48 6.88
C ALA A 34 18.93 -4.13 6.41
N CYS A 35 18.63 -4.24 5.12
CA CYS A 35 17.32 -3.86 4.58
C CYS A 35 16.33 -5.02 4.69
N PRO A 36 15.31 -4.96 5.56
CA PRO A 36 14.32 -6.03 5.69
C PRO A 36 13.42 -6.20 4.45
N PHE A 37 13.37 -5.16 3.60
CA PHE A 37 12.55 -5.16 2.39
C PHE A 37 13.30 -5.66 1.14
N GLY A 38 14.61 -5.86 1.23
CA GLY A 38 15.45 -6.32 0.12
C GLY A 38 15.42 -5.40 -1.10
N VAL A 39 15.26 -4.10 -0.94
CA VAL A 39 15.09 -3.14 -2.06
C VAL A 39 16.41 -2.63 -2.62
N ILE A 40 17.52 -2.88 -1.96
CA ILE A 40 18.86 -2.45 -2.41
C ILE A 40 19.36 -3.40 -3.50
N ARG A 41 19.76 -2.84 -4.61
CA ARG A 41 20.38 -3.56 -5.73
C ARG A 41 21.76 -2.98 -6.00
N TYR A 42 22.51 -3.63 -6.86
CA TYR A 42 23.84 -3.18 -7.27
C TYR A 42 23.85 -2.96 -8.77
N HIS A 43 24.42 -1.86 -9.16
CA HIS A 43 24.56 -1.46 -10.55
C HIS A 43 25.97 -0.98 -10.82
N GLN A 44 26.49 -1.26 -12.02
CA GLN A 44 27.75 -0.72 -12.45
C GLN A 44 27.57 0.74 -12.84
N ASP A 45 28.27 1.63 -12.15
CA ASP A 45 28.26 3.04 -12.50
C ASP A 45 29.15 3.26 -13.73
N PHE A 46 28.56 3.78 -14.79
CA PHE A 46 29.24 4.09 -16.05
C PHE A 46 29.49 5.59 -16.23
N ALA A 47 29.00 6.43 -15.30
CA ALA A 47 29.04 7.88 -15.45
C ALA A 47 30.44 8.47 -15.35
N ALA A 48 31.32 7.82 -14.56
CA ALA A 48 32.70 8.26 -14.41
C ALA A 48 33.66 7.07 -14.32
N PRO A 49 34.84 7.10 -14.98
CA PRO A 49 35.92 6.17 -14.75
C PRO A 49 36.63 6.49 -13.39
N PRO A 50 37.12 5.47 -12.66
CA PRO A 50 36.98 4.04 -12.94
C PRO A 50 35.57 3.54 -12.70
N ARG A 51 35.11 2.64 -13.57
CA ARG A 51 33.80 1.98 -13.39
C ARG A 51 33.74 1.25 -12.07
N LYS A 52 32.79 1.58 -11.22
CA LYS A 52 32.61 0.94 -9.93
C LYS A 52 31.19 0.39 -9.79
N VAL A 53 31.03 -0.63 -8.98
CA VAL A 53 29.72 -1.14 -8.62
C VAL A 53 29.23 -0.37 -7.41
N VAL A 54 28.02 0.16 -7.48
CA VAL A 54 27.42 0.96 -6.43
C VAL A 54 26.05 0.40 -6.04
N ALA A 55 25.65 0.62 -4.80
CA ALA A 55 24.31 0.30 -4.34
C ALA A 55 23.32 1.28 -4.94
N VAL A 56 22.18 0.75 -5.39
CA VAL A 56 21.07 1.55 -5.96
C VAL A 56 19.75 1.10 -5.39
N LYS A 57 18.80 2.01 -5.31
CA LYS A 57 17.40 1.75 -5.02
C LYS A 57 16.55 2.81 -5.71
N CYS A 58 15.24 2.62 -5.69
CA CYS A 58 14.31 3.64 -6.15
C CYS A 58 14.55 4.96 -5.42
N ASP A 59 14.80 6.02 -6.16
CA ASP A 59 15.00 7.40 -5.69
C ASP A 59 13.70 8.21 -5.68
N ASN A 60 12.59 7.53 -5.95
CA ASN A 60 11.27 8.13 -6.11
C ASN A 60 11.19 9.11 -7.30
N CYS A 61 12.10 9.00 -8.27
CA CYS A 61 12.22 9.91 -9.40
C CYS A 61 12.26 11.39 -8.98
N LEU A 62 13.03 11.73 -7.95
CA LEU A 62 13.04 13.05 -7.32
C LEU A 62 13.26 14.18 -8.34
N GLU A 63 14.23 14.03 -9.24
CA GLU A 63 14.49 15.01 -10.30
C GLU A 63 13.29 15.26 -11.22
N ARG A 64 12.48 14.22 -11.48
CA ARG A 64 11.24 14.39 -12.26
C ARG A 64 10.18 15.13 -11.46
N GLN A 65 10.05 14.79 -10.17
CA GLN A 65 9.10 15.48 -9.28
C GLN A 65 9.42 16.97 -9.12
N ASP A 66 10.70 17.32 -9.01
CA ASP A 66 11.14 18.73 -8.96
C ASP A 66 10.74 19.53 -10.22
N ARG A 67 10.55 18.82 -11.33
CA ARG A 67 10.02 19.38 -12.59
C ARG A 67 8.50 19.31 -12.71
N GLY A 68 7.80 18.87 -11.66
CA GLY A 68 6.34 18.69 -11.66
C GLY A 68 5.85 17.48 -12.45
N LEU A 69 6.73 16.53 -12.78
CA LEU A 69 6.39 15.30 -13.50
C LEU A 69 6.17 14.15 -12.52
N ILE A 70 5.27 13.23 -12.88
CA ILE A 70 5.08 11.99 -12.11
C ILE A 70 6.25 11.02 -12.32
N PRO A 71 6.47 10.06 -11.40
CA PRO A 71 7.51 9.05 -11.56
C PRO A 71 7.37 8.26 -12.86
N ALA A 72 8.50 7.96 -13.51
CA ALA A 72 8.52 7.31 -14.82
C ALA A 72 7.81 5.96 -14.86
N CYS A 73 7.90 5.15 -13.80
CA CYS A 73 7.22 3.86 -13.71
C CYS A 73 5.69 4.00 -13.71
N VAL A 74 5.17 5.07 -13.14
CA VAL A 74 3.72 5.37 -13.14
C VAL A 74 3.28 5.86 -14.51
N GLU A 75 4.04 6.78 -15.11
CA GLU A 75 3.76 7.33 -16.43
C GLU A 75 3.72 6.25 -17.52
N THR A 76 4.62 5.28 -17.45
CA THR A 76 4.70 4.19 -18.44
C THR A 76 3.76 3.02 -18.16
N CYS A 77 3.02 3.03 -17.05
CA CYS A 77 2.11 1.96 -16.69
C CYS A 77 0.81 2.00 -17.51
N MET A 78 0.79 1.33 -18.64
CA MET A 78 -0.36 1.32 -19.57
C MET A 78 -1.65 0.76 -18.95
N VAL A 79 -1.54 -0.13 -17.97
CA VAL A 79 -2.71 -0.75 -17.31
C VAL A 79 -3.18 0.01 -16.07
N GLY A 80 -2.52 1.12 -15.70
CA GLY A 80 -2.88 1.93 -14.52
C GLY A 80 -2.73 1.19 -13.18
N ALA A 81 -1.90 0.15 -13.12
CA ALA A 81 -1.68 -0.60 -11.88
C ALA A 81 -0.82 0.15 -10.85
N LEU A 82 -0.08 1.16 -11.31
CA LEU A 82 0.73 2.02 -10.45
C LEU A 82 0.09 3.40 -10.35
N THR A 83 -0.02 3.91 -9.12
CA THR A 83 -0.47 5.27 -8.84
C THR A 83 0.59 6.00 -8.03
N PHE A 84 0.68 7.31 -8.21
CA PHE A 84 1.54 8.17 -7.42
C PHE A 84 0.68 9.25 -6.78
N GLU A 85 0.49 9.16 -5.48
CA GLU A 85 -0.37 10.04 -4.72
C GLU A 85 0.09 10.12 -3.26
N GLU A 86 -0.47 11.06 -2.52
CA GLU A 86 -0.22 11.18 -1.09
C GLU A 86 -0.71 9.92 -0.37
N PRO A 87 0.16 9.22 0.41
CA PRO A 87 -0.19 7.95 1.05
C PRO A 87 -1.43 8.04 1.94
N THR A 88 -1.62 9.16 2.65
CA THR A 88 -2.78 9.38 3.53
C THR A 88 -4.07 9.46 2.72
N ALA A 89 -4.06 10.10 1.56
CA ALA A 89 -5.22 10.19 0.67
C ALA A 89 -5.56 8.83 0.06
N ALA A 90 -4.53 8.10 -0.39
CA ALA A 90 -4.67 6.74 -0.90
C ALA A 90 -5.31 5.79 0.12
N PHE A 91 -4.78 5.80 1.34
CA PHE A 91 -5.29 4.97 2.44
C PHE A 91 -6.74 5.32 2.79
N ARG A 92 -7.09 6.59 2.88
CA ARG A 92 -8.45 7.05 3.15
C ARG A 92 -9.42 6.54 2.09
N ARG A 93 -9.10 6.75 0.81
CA ARG A 93 -9.93 6.29 -0.31
C ARG A 93 -10.14 4.77 -0.30
N GLU A 94 -9.10 4.01 -0.03
CA GLU A 94 -9.21 2.55 0.03
C GLU A 94 -10.04 2.09 1.24
N THR A 95 -9.86 2.73 2.39
CA THR A 95 -10.67 2.46 3.59
C THR A 95 -12.14 2.74 3.33
N GLU A 96 -12.48 3.88 2.74
CA GLU A 96 -13.86 4.22 2.37
C GLU A 96 -14.47 3.19 1.41
N ARG A 97 -13.69 2.78 0.40
CA ARG A 97 -14.11 1.76 -0.57
C ARG A 97 -14.40 0.41 0.07
N VAL A 98 -13.52 -0.06 0.95
CA VAL A 98 -13.68 -1.33 1.67
C VAL A 98 -14.86 -1.25 2.63
N THR A 99 -14.97 -0.16 3.39
CA THR A 99 -16.08 0.06 4.32
C THR A 99 -17.44 0.07 3.60
N ALA A 100 -17.53 0.78 2.49
CA ALA A 100 -18.75 0.81 1.68
C ALA A 100 -19.16 -0.58 1.16
N ARG A 101 -18.19 -1.38 0.72
CA ARG A 101 -18.44 -2.77 0.30
C ARG A 101 -18.91 -3.66 1.44
N LEU A 102 -18.31 -3.54 2.62
CA LEU A 102 -18.70 -4.29 3.79
C LEU A 102 -20.13 -3.92 4.24
N LEU A 103 -20.44 -2.64 4.30
CA LEU A 103 -21.78 -2.17 4.65
C LEU A 103 -22.83 -2.67 3.65
N ALA A 104 -22.56 -2.57 2.35
CA ALA A 104 -23.47 -3.09 1.33
C ALA A 104 -23.69 -4.61 1.44
N ALA A 105 -22.63 -5.36 1.75
CA ALA A 105 -22.74 -6.81 1.96
C ALA A 105 -23.55 -7.15 3.22
N MET A 106 -23.37 -6.38 4.29
CA MET A 106 -24.17 -6.54 5.53
C MET A 106 -25.63 -6.23 5.28
N GLU A 107 -25.96 -5.14 4.58
CA GLU A 107 -27.33 -4.78 4.23
C GLU A 107 -27.97 -5.85 3.34
N ALA A 108 -27.25 -6.40 2.37
CA ALA A 108 -27.74 -7.49 1.53
C ALA A 108 -27.99 -8.78 2.35
N SER A 109 -27.13 -9.07 3.32
CA SER A 109 -27.30 -10.23 4.21
C SER A 109 -28.43 -10.04 5.24
N MET A 110 -28.72 -8.79 5.63
CA MET A 110 -29.77 -8.46 6.60
C MET A 110 -31.15 -8.27 5.94
N ARG A 111 -31.25 -8.25 4.62
CA ARG A 111 -32.58 -8.27 3.96
C ARG A 111 -33.21 -9.62 4.22
N PRO A 112 -34.24 -9.71 5.09
CA PRO A 112 -35.03 -10.93 5.18
C PRO A 112 -35.64 -11.15 3.80
N ASP A 113 -35.34 -12.28 3.16
CA ASP A 113 -36.20 -12.71 2.07
C ASP A 113 -37.64 -12.68 2.58
N SER A 114 -38.54 -12.04 1.85
CA SER A 114 -39.94 -11.85 2.27
C SER A 114 -40.57 -13.19 2.66
N ALA A 115 -40.16 -14.29 2.07
CA ALA A 115 -40.60 -15.64 2.39
C ALA A 115 -40.17 -16.13 3.78
N GLY A 116 -38.90 -15.90 4.18
CA GLY A 116 -38.40 -16.31 5.51
C GLY A 116 -39.04 -15.51 6.64
N PHE A 117 -39.28 -14.20 6.42
CA PHE A 117 -39.95 -13.34 7.40
C PHE A 117 -41.45 -13.71 7.57
N GLU A 118 -42.15 -14.04 6.47
CA GLU A 118 -43.53 -14.54 6.53
C GLU A 118 -43.64 -15.88 7.27
N LEU A 119 -42.68 -16.80 7.07
CA LEU A 119 -42.66 -18.07 7.78
C LEU A 119 -42.46 -17.89 9.30
N LEU A 120 -41.59 -16.95 9.70
CA LEU A 120 -41.40 -16.60 11.11
C LEU A 120 -42.64 -15.99 11.75
N LEU A 121 -43.38 -15.14 11.02
CA LEU A 121 -44.65 -14.56 11.50
C LEU A 121 -45.72 -15.63 11.63
N LYS A 122 -45.83 -16.57 10.68
CA LYS A 122 -46.75 -17.71 10.75
C LYS A 122 -46.42 -18.66 11.91
N GLY A 123 -45.10 -18.91 12.15
CA GLY A 123 -44.67 -19.71 13.30
C GLY A 123 -45.02 -19.09 14.66
N LYS A 124 -44.92 -17.77 14.81
CA LYS A 124 -45.30 -17.06 16.05
C LYS A 124 -46.83 -17.10 16.30
N ARG A 125 -47.65 -17.03 15.25
CA ARG A 125 -49.12 -17.18 15.39
C ARG A 125 -49.51 -18.58 15.83
N ALA A 126 -48.83 -19.62 15.39
CA ALA A 126 -49.06 -21.00 15.83
C ALA A 126 -48.69 -21.25 17.29
N ALA A 127 -47.65 -20.59 17.79
CA ALA A 127 -47.20 -20.70 19.18
C ALA A 127 -48.12 -20.01 20.20
N THR A 128 -48.89 -19.00 19.77
CA THR A 128 -49.78 -18.26 20.68
C THR A 128 -51.07 -19.05 21.01
N VAL A 129 -51.40 -20.09 20.24
CA VAL A 129 -52.60 -20.93 20.48
C VAL A 129 -52.38 -22.03 21.54
N ILE A 130 -51.13 -22.31 21.94
CA ILE A 130 -50.79 -23.41 22.86
C ILE A 130 -50.87 -22.98 24.33
N ASN A 131 -51.01 -21.70 24.66
CA ASN A 131 -51.09 -21.18 26.04
C ASN A 131 -52.51 -20.74 26.43
N ALA A 132 -53.52 -21.52 26.13
CA ALA A 132 -54.84 -21.38 26.76
C ALA A 132 -54.79 -21.99 28.19
N PRO A 133 -55.22 -21.27 29.24
CA PRO A 133 -55.22 -21.82 30.59
C PRO A 133 -56.20 -22.98 30.67
N ARG A 134 -55.74 -24.10 31.16
CA ARG A 134 -56.63 -25.22 31.55
C ARG A 134 -57.45 -24.77 32.73
N ALA A 135 -58.76 -24.80 32.57
CA ALA A 135 -59.72 -24.65 33.63
C ALA A 135 -59.67 -25.85 34.60
#